data_a6318c12adedf05a970bdd4e0814bc8d
#
_entry.id   a6318c12adedf05a970bdd4e0814bc8d
#
_cell.length_a   1.000
_cell.length_b   1.000
_cell.length_c   1.000
_cell.angle_alpha   90.00
_cell.angle_beta   90.00
_cell.angle_gamma   90.00
#
_symmetry.space_group_name_H-M   'P 1'
#
loop_
_entity.id
_entity.type
_entity.pdbx_description
1 polymer ?
#
loop_
_entity_poly.entity_id
_entity_poly.type
_entity_poly.pdbx_seq_one_letter_code
_entity_poly.pdbx_strand_id
1 'polypeptide(L)'
;LFGYVYTRTSKLRYTVGLHMLINANGGIVAPWFMNRMMAVVEEHPTAETITNAQMGALLSGFAYAFVLLAATLAGLVLLIVRWKRREFYLAPEQLPRGATRRAAFGNPGIVTCIAVGALGTLLMLFA
;
A
#
# COMPACT_ATOMS: atom_id res chain seq x y z
N LEU A 1 -9.90 2.61 0.37
CA LEU A 1 -9.31 3.91 0.06
C LEU A 1 -9.67 4.39 -1.35
N PHE A 2 -9.32 3.64 -2.40
CA PHE A 2 -9.54 4.03 -3.81
C PHE A 2 -11.00 4.32 -4.14
N GLY A 3 -11.93 3.44 -3.73
CA GLY A 3 -13.36 3.67 -3.90
C GLY A 3 -13.84 4.95 -3.22
N TYR A 4 -13.35 5.24 -2.03
CA TYR A 4 -13.68 6.47 -1.31
C TYR A 4 -13.19 7.73 -2.04
N VAL A 5 -11.97 7.72 -2.57
CA VAL A 5 -11.44 8.83 -3.38
C VAL A 5 -12.28 9.03 -4.63
N TYR A 6 -12.64 7.95 -5.32
CA TYR A 6 -13.47 8.02 -6.52
C TYR A 6 -14.88 8.56 -6.21
N THR A 7 -15.56 8.05 -5.20
CA THR A 7 -16.91 8.49 -4.84
C THR A 7 -16.96 9.95 -4.40
N ARG A 8 -15.88 10.45 -3.76
CA ARG A 8 -15.79 11.85 -3.32
C ARG A 8 -15.42 12.83 -4.43
N THR A 9 -14.61 12.40 -5.39
CA THR A 9 -14.07 13.29 -6.41
C THR A 9 -14.76 13.14 -7.75
N SER A 10 -15.44 12.01 -7.98
CA SER A 10 -15.99 11.58 -9.28
C SER A 10 -14.95 11.60 -10.41
N LYS A 11 -13.66 11.59 -10.07
CA LYS A 11 -12.55 11.68 -11.02
C LYS A 11 -11.63 10.49 -10.88
N LEU A 12 -11.73 9.55 -11.81
CA LEU A 12 -10.94 8.32 -11.86
C LEU A 12 -9.42 8.60 -11.84
N ARG A 13 -8.98 9.71 -12.45
CA ARG A 13 -7.57 10.10 -12.51
C ARG A 13 -6.89 10.18 -11.14
N TYR A 14 -7.59 10.63 -10.10
CA TYR A 14 -7.02 10.70 -8.74
C TYR A 14 -6.85 9.31 -8.13
N THR A 15 -7.79 8.42 -8.37
CA THR A 15 -7.71 7.02 -7.91
C THR A 15 -6.57 6.28 -8.61
N VAL A 16 -6.46 6.45 -9.93
CA VAL A 16 -5.37 5.87 -10.73
C VAL A 16 -4.02 6.44 -10.28
N GLY A 17 -3.90 7.75 -10.15
CA GLY A 17 -2.67 8.40 -9.69
C GLY A 17 -2.22 7.92 -8.31
N LEU A 18 -3.16 7.81 -7.36
CA LEU A 18 -2.87 7.29 -6.02
C LEU A 18 -2.43 5.82 -6.07
N HIS A 19 -3.08 5.00 -6.90
CA HIS A 19 -2.70 3.59 -7.09
C HIS A 19 -1.29 3.45 -7.66
N MET A 20 -0.97 4.23 -8.69
CA MET A 20 0.37 4.26 -9.30
C MET A 20 1.42 4.70 -8.28
N LEU A 21 1.14 5.72 -7.47
CA LEU A 21 2.05 6.20 -6.43
C LEU A 21 2.35 5.13 -5.39
N ILE A 22 1.33 4.42 -4.91
CA ILE A 22 1.49 3.33 -3.93
C ILE A 22 2.30 2.19 -4.54
N ASN A 23 2.00 1.80 -5.78
CA ASN A 23 2.73 0.73 -6.46
C ASN A 23 4.19 1.12 -6.76
N ALA A 24 4.45 2.35 -7.19
CA ALA A 24 5.81 2.85 -7.40
C ALA A 24 6.60 2.88 -6.08
N ASN A 25 5.97 3.30 -4.99
CA ASN A 25 6.61 3.27 -3.67
C ASN A 25 6.95 1.83 -3.25
N GLY A 26 6.00 0.91 -3.32
CA GLY A 26 6.21 -0.50 -2.92
C GLY A 26 7.10 -1.30 -3.86
N GLY A 27 7.02 -1.05 -5.17
CA GLY A 27 7.76 -1.82 -6.17
C GLY A 27 9.14 -1.28 -6.53
N ILE A 28 9.40 0.00 -6.27
CA ILE A 28 10.67 0.65 -6.69
C ILE A 28 11.37 1.31 -5.49
N VAL A 29 10.69 2.24 -4.82
CA VAL A 29 11.33 3.09 -3.81
C VAL A 29 11.70 2.30 -2.56
N ALA A 30 10.76 1.53 -2.01
CA ALA A 30 11.00 0.73 -0.81
C ALA A 30 12.09 -0.33 -1.01
N PRO A 31 12.07 -1.16 -2.09
CA PRO A 31 13.16 -2.11 -2.36
C PRO A 31 14.51 -1.44 -2.55
N TRP A 32 14.56 -0.26 -3.18
CA TRP A 32 15.82 0.47 -3.36
C TRP A 32 16.46 0.86 -2.01
N PHE A 33 15.68 1.39 -1.06
CA PHE A 33 16.18 1.70 0.28
C PHE A 33 16.54 0.44 1.05
N MET A 34 15.68 -0.59 0.99
CA MET A 34 15.91 -1.87 1.68
C MET A 34 17.20 -2.55 1.23
N ASN A 35 17.43 -2.66 -0.08
CA ASN A 35 18.63 -3.30 -0.61
C ASN A 35 19.91 -2.56 -0.17
N ARG A 36 19.87 -1.23 -0.13
CA ARG A 36 21.01 -0.44 0.36
C ARG A 36 21.27 -0.63 1.86
N MET A 37 20.22 -0.72 2.66
CA MET A 37 20.36 -0.99 4.09
C MET A 37 20.85 -2.42 4.35
N MET A 38 20.28 -3.41 3.64
CA MET A 38 20.65 -4.81 3.79
C MET A 38 22.10 -5.06 3.43
N ALA A 39 22.62 -4.45 2.38
CA ALA A 39 24.02 -4.53 2.01
C ALA A 39 24.96 -4.08 3.14
N VAL A 40 24.59 -3.02 3.88
CA VAL A 40 25.38 -2.58 5.06
C VAL A 40 25.28 -3.58 6.21
N VAL A 41 24.07 -4.13 6.45
CA VAL A 41 23.86 -5.10 7.55
C VAL A 41 24.61 -6.40 7.29
N GLU A 42 24.68 -6.88 6.05
CA GLU A 42 25.39 -8.09 5.66
C GLU A 42 26.91 -7.96 5.85
N GLU A 43 27.49 -6.77 5.68
CA GLU A 43 28.90 -6.51 5.92
C GLU A 43 29.29 -6.47 7.40
N HIS A 44 28.31 -6.40 8.31
CA HIS A 44 28.50 -6.34 9.77
C HIS A 44 29.57 -5.32 10.23
N PRO A 45 29.53 -4.07 9.75
CA PRO A 45 30.54 -3.11 10.12
C PRO A 45 30.47 -2.78 11.62
N THR A 46 31.64 -2.64 12.25
CA THR A 46 31.73 -2.10 13.61
C THR A 46 31.66 -0.58 13.60
N ALA A 47 31.46 0.04 14.75
CA ALA A 47 31.40 1.50 14.85
C ALA A 47 32.71 2.18 14.35
N GLU A 48 33.83 1.47 14.40
CA GLU A 48 35.14 1.96 13.96
C GLU A 48 35.38 1.75 12.46
N THR A 49 34.71 0.76 11.84
CA THR A 49 34.93 0.37 10.43
C THR A 49 33.85 0.90 9.49
N ILE A 50 32.77 1.45 10.02
CA ILE A 50 31.67 1.97 9.20
C ILE A 50 32.14 3.16 8.36
N THR A 51 31.95 3.08 7.06
CA THR A 51 32.29 4.15 6.13
C THR A 51 31.18 5.22 6.07
N ASN A 52 31.54 6.43 5.63
CA ASN A 52 30.57 7.51 5.43
C ASN A 52 29.45 7.12 4.43
N ALA A 53 29.74 6.31 3.43
CA ALA A 53 28.75 5.82 2.47
C ALA A 53 27.74 4.85 3.11
N GLN A 54 28.23 3.94 3.97
CA GLN A 54 27.39 3.01 4.72
C GLN A 54 26.51 3.76 5.73
N MET A 55 27.08 4.72 6.47
CA MET A 55 26.32 5.58 7.36
C MET A 55 25.25 6.36 6.61
N GLY A 56 25.56 6.91 5.43
CA GLY A 56 24.59 7.59 4.56
C GLY A 56 23.46 6.65 4.10
N ALA A 57 23.76 5.39 3.78
CA ALA A 57 22.76 4.40 3.41
C ALA A 57 21.80 4.10 4.57
N LEU A 58 22.32 3.90 5.78
CA LEU A 58 21.52 3.67 6.99
C LEU A 58 20.64 4.89 7.31
N LEU A 59 21.22 6.10 7.35
CA LEU A 59 20.49 7.32 7.65
C LEU A 59 19.36 7.59 6.64
N SER A 60 19.63 7.38 5.34
CA SER A 60 18.61 7.56 4.31
C SER A 60 17.47 6.54 4.43
N GLY A 61 17.79 5.29 4.77
CA GLY A 61 16.79 4.26 5.01
C GLY A 61 15.93 4.53 6.24
N PHE A 62 16.54 4.96 7.36
CA PHE A 62 15.79 5.36 8.55
C PHE A 62 14.95 6.61 8.31
N ALA A 63 15.46 7.62 7.59
CA ALA A 63 14.70 8.80 7.21
C ALA A 63 13.48 8.44 6.36
N TYR A 64 13.65 7.57 5.38
CA TYR A 64 12.55 7.05 4.57
C TYR A 64 11.50 6.32 5.43
N ALA A 65 11.92 5.41 6.31
CA ALA A 65 11.02 4.70 7.21
C ALA A 65 10.27 5.66 8.15
N PHE A 66 10.95 6.67 8.66
CA PHE A 66 10.34 7.71 9.51
C PHE A 66 9.29 8.52 8.75
N VAL A 67 9.56 8.92 7.51
CA VAL A 67 8.58 9.63 6.66
C VAL A 67 7.35 8.77 6.39
N LEU A 68 7.52 7.49 6.09
CA LEU A 68 6.40 6.56 5.91
C LEU A 68 5.57 6.40 7.20
N LEU A 69 6.24 6.25 8.33
CA LEU A 69 5.56 6.16 9.64
C LEU A 69 4.76 7.42 9.94
N ALA A 70 5.37 8.60 9.78
CA ALA A 70 4.70 9.88 9.98
C ALA A 70 3.49 10.07 9.05
N ALA A 71 3.65 9.72 7.77
CA ALA A 71 2.55 9.76 6.80
C ALA A 71 1.41 8.79 7.17
N THR A 72 1.75 7.60 7.65
CA THR A 72 0.76 6.59 8.09
C THR A 72 -0.01 7.10 9.32
N LEU A 73 0.70 7.63 10.33
CA LEU A 73 0.08 8.19 11.53
C LEU A 73 -0.81 9.39 11.18
N ALA A 74 -0.34 10.31 10.34
CA ALA A 74 -1.13 11.44 9.87
C ALA A 74 -2.39 10.97 9.12
N GLY A 75 -2.26 9.97 8.24
CA GLY A 75 -3.39 9.36 7.55
C GLY A 75 -4.40 8.72 8.50
N LEU A 76 -3.92 8.02 9.54
CA LEU A 76 -4.76 7.41 10.57
C LEU A 76 -5.51 8.48 11.39
N VAL A 77 -4.82 9.53 11.82
CA VAL A 77 -5.44 10.66 12.54
C VAL A 77 -6.53 11.32 11.68
N LEU A 78 -6.23 11.63 10.43
CA LEU A 78 -7.22 12.18 9.50
C LEU A 78 -8.40 11.24 9.29
N LEU A 79 -8.16 9.94 9.23
CA LEU A 79 -9.20 8.92 9.12
C LEU A 79 -10.13 8.97 10.35
N ILE A 80 -9.57 9.01 11.55
CA ILE A 80 -10.31 9.03 12.82
C ILE A 80 -11.11 10.36 12.95
N VAL A 81 -10.45 11.50 12.72
CA VAL A 81 -11.09 12.81 12.84
C VAL A 81 -12.26 12.97 11.85
N ARG A 82 -12.08 12.47 10.63
CA ARG A 82 -13.12 12.55 9.61
C ARG A 82 -14.09 11.39 9.62
N TRP A 83 -13.94 10.42 10.52
CA TRP A 83 -14.79 9.22 10.57
C TRP A 83 -16.28 9.57 10.68
N LYS A 84 -16.63 10.50 11.56
CA LYS A 84 -18.01 10.94 11.78
C LYS A 84 -18.60 11.77 10.63
N ARG A 85 -17.76 12.30 9.72
CA ARG A 85 -18.19 13.13 8.59
C ARG A 85 -18.18 12.39 7.26
N ARG A 86 -18.18 11.05 7.31
CA ARG A 86 -18.21 10.23 6.11
C ARG A 86 -19.63 10.17 5.56
N GLU A 87 -19.94 11.05 4.64
CA GLU A 87 -21.07 10.92 3.78
C GLU A 87 -20.67 10.02 2.61
N PHE A 88 -21.25 8.84 2.53
CA PHE A 88 -21.15 8.00 1.34
C PHE A 88 -22.25 8.48 0.39
N TYR A 89 -21.87 9.05 -0.73
CA TYR A 89 -22.80 9.27 -1.81
C TYR A 89 -23.25 7.91 -2.33
N LEU A 90 -24.51 7.61 -2.08
CA LEU A 90 -25.13 6.39 -2.59
C LEU A 90 -25.31 6.59 -4.10
N ALA A 91 -24.82 5.66 -4.91
CA ALA A 91 -25.07 5.68 -6.34
C ALA A 91 -26.59 5.61 -6.57
N PRO A 92 -27.14 6.37 -7.55
CA PRO A 92 -28.57 6.35 -7.85
C PRO A 92 -29.06 4.94 -8.22
N GLU A 93 -28.20 4.09 -8.74
CA GLU A 93 -28.47 2.70 -9.08
C GLU A 93 -27.89 1.78 -8.00
N GLN A 94 -28.60 1.60 -6.90
CA GLN A 94 -28.22 0.63 -5.88
C GLN A 94 -28.81 -0.72 -6.18
N LEU A 95 -27.95 -1.73 -6.24
CA LEU A 95 -28.39 -3.12 -6.23
C LEU A 95 -29.04 -3.45 -4.87
N PRO A 96 -30.15 -4.18 -4.84
CA PRO A 96 -30.71 -4.71 -3.61
C PRO A 96 -29.64 -5.44 -2.79
N ARG A 97 -29.70 -5.34 -1.46
CA ARG A 97 -28.65 -5.87 -0.55
C ARG A 97 -28.24 -7.32 -0.84
N GLY A 98 -29.19 -8.19 -1.25
CA GLY A 98 -28.90 -9.58 -1.63
C GLY A 98 -28.21 -9.73 -2.99
N ALA A 99 -28.53 -8.86 -3.96
CA ALA A 99 -27.95 -8.88 -5.29
C ALA A 99 -26.52 -8.31 -5.29
N THR A 100 -26.20 -7.34 -4.42
CA THR A 100 -24.85 -6.78 -4.28
C THR A 100 -23.84 -7.86 -3.88
N ARG A 101 -24.19 -8.72 -2.92
CA ARG A 101 -23.32 -9.82 -2.47
C ARG A 101 -23.09 -10.84 -3.58
N ARG A 102 -24.16 -11.19 -4.31
CA ARG A 102 -24.08 -12.13 -5.44
C ARG A 102 -23.30 -11.56 -6.63
N ALA A 103 -23.49 -10.28 -6.94
CA ALA A 103 -22.73 -9.61 -7.98
C ALA A 103 -21.23 -9.45 -7.63
N ALA A 104 -20.90 -9.20 -6.35
CA ALA A 104 -19.51 -9.07 -5.91
C ALA A 104 -18.78 -10.42 -5.86
N PHE A 105 -19.37 -11.45 -5.22
CA PHE A 105 -18.70 -12.73 -5.00
C PHE A 105 -19.02 -13.79 -6.07
N GLY A 106 -20.06 -13.61 -6.87
CA GLY A 106 -20.39 -14.46 -8.00
C GLY A 106 -19.81 -14.00 -9.34
N ASN A 107 -19.04 -12.91 -9.35
CA ASN A 107 -18.39 -12.42 -10.56
C ASN A 107 -17.19 -13.32 -10.91
N PRO A 108 -17.15 -13.94 -12.11
CA PRO A 108 -16.07 -14.83 -12.52
C PRO A 108 -14.68 -14.18 -12.39
N GLY A 109 -14.56 -12.90 -12.69
CA GLY A 109 -13.29 -12.15 -12.56
C GLY A 109 -12.79 -12.07 -11.12
N ILE A 110 -13.68 -11.83 -10.16
CA ILE A 110 -13.32 -11.78 -8.74
C ILE A 110 -12.95 -13.18 -8.23
N VAL A 111 -13.71 -14.20 -8.59
CA VAL A 111 -13.41 -15.59 -8.22
C VAL A 111 -12.06 -16.02 -8.77
N THR A 112 -11.78 -15.74 -10.05
CA THR A 112 -10.49 -16.03 -10.68
C THR A 112 -9.35 -15.28 -9.98
N CYS A 113 -9.51 -14.01 -9.69
CA CYS A 113 -8.49 -13.21 -9.01
C CYS A 113 -8.16 -13.75 -7.62
N ILE A 114 -9.17 -14.15 -6.85
CA ILE A 114 -8.99 -14.78 -5.53
C ILE A 114 -8.28 -16.13 -5.67
N ALA A 115 -8.69 -16.97 -6.63
CA ALA A 115 -8.11 -18.28 -6.85
C ALA A 115 -6.64 -18.20 -7.27
N VAL A 116 -6.31 -17.32 -8.22
CA VAL A 116 -4.93 -17.10 -8.68
C VAL A 116 -4.07 -16.50 -7.56
N GLY A 117 -4.59 -15.54 -6.80
CA GLY A 117 -3.90 -14.95 -5.65
C GLY A 117 -3.61 -15.98 -4.56
N ALA A 118 -4.59 -16.80 -4.19
CA ALA A 118 -4.43 -17.86 -3.21
C ALA A 118 -3.41 -18.92 -3.66
N LEU A 119 -3.50 -19.35 -4.93
CA LEU A 119 -2.56 -20.31 -5.51
C LEU A 119 -1.13 -19.75 -5.54
N GLY A 120 -0.95 -18.50 -5.97
CA GLY A 120 0.35 -17.84 -5.97
C GLY A 120 0.96 -17.73 -4.58
N THR A 121 0.15 -17.39 -3.56
CA THR A 121 0.60 -17.35 -2.17
C THR A 121 1.00 -18.72 -1.66
N LEU A 122 0.22 -19.78 -1.97
CA LEU A 122 0.55 -21.15 -1.59
C LEU A 122 1.85 -21.62 -2.24
N LEU A 123 2.04 -21.36 -3.53
CA LEU A 123 3.27 -21.73 -4.23
C LEU A 123 4.50 -21.06 -3.63
N MET A 124 4.39 -19.79 -3.20
CA MET A 124 5.49 -19.06 -2.53
C MET A 124 5.79 -19.57 -1.12
N LEU A 125 4.82 -20.19 -0.43
CA LEU A 125 5.02 -20.77 0.90
C LEU A 125 5.72 -22.13 0.87
N PHE A 126 5.68 -22.85 -0.26
CA PHE A 126 6.23 -24.19 -0.42
C PHE A 126 7.40 -24.26 -1.42
N ALA A 127 7.83 -23.12 -1.98
CA ALA A 127 9.03 -22.99 -2.80
C ALA A 127 10.23 -22.56 -1.97
#